data_5d6e54403087218684c10aeaff6fc7d5
#
_entry.id   5d6e54403087218684c10aeaff6fc7d5
#
_cell.length_a   1.000
_cell.length_b   1.000
_cell.length_c   1.000
_cell.angle_alpha   90.00
_cell.angle_beta   90.00
_cell.angle_gamma   90.00
#
_symmetry.space_group_name_H-M   'P 1'
#
loop_
_entity.id
_entity.type
_entity.pdbx_description
1 polymer ?
#
loop_
_entity_poly.entity_id
_entity_poly.type
_entity_poly.pdbx_seq_one_letter_code
_entity_poly.pdbx_strand_id
1 'polypeptide(L)'
;SEGSNTWIYDHRSKKNTFRKIKGAKLRLTNDYDTNTYQPLKLRNSTRQIIPTVGFNPDDGMKLGFNATNTFYGLRQNPYTTQHNYNAAYYFATNGFELGYKGEFAHIFENWNLELAARFTSPNFSINFFGIGNETENFDDTLEMDYNRVKIQHLNFSPSLIWRGQLGAKLRTGISLESLEVEETEDRFVNTFYQTNGEENRNSFIGVDAEYNFENLDKAAFPTMGMTTGLLIGYKASLENQGQAYAYIVPSLSFDHKLVSNGRLVLASKWKAHFNLGDEYEFYQAASIGGIDGLRGFRNQRFSGKTSYYQNTDLRYNLKSLKTGLLPVTLGVYGGFDYGRVWTPNEDSDLWHTSYGGGFFLNGADVMTARLALFNSLDGPRFSFGVGFGF
;
A
#
# COMPACT_ATOMS: atom_id res chain seq x y z
N SER A 1 22.96 7.04 42.68
CA SER A 1 21.66 7.69 42.53
C SER A 1 20.64 6.96 43.38
N GLU A 2 20.10 7.63 44.36
CA GLU A 2 19.05 7.14 45.27
C GLU A 2 17.70 7.61 44.70
N GLY A 3 17.14 6.93 43.73
CA GLY A 3 15.83 7.27 43.21
C GLY A 3 15.11 6.01 42.73
N SER A 4 13.89 5.78 43.21
CA SER A 4 13.08 4.62 42.81
C SER A 4 12.71 4.57 41.32
N ASN A 5 12.98 5.62 40.55
CA ASN A 5 12.68 5.76 39.13
C ASN A 5 13.92 6.01 38.26
N THR A 6 15.11 5.65 38.73
CA THR A 6 16.33 5.77 37.94
C THR A 6 16.47 4.57 36.99
N TRP A 7 16.71 4.85 35.72
CA TRP A 7 16.98 3.87 34.68
C TRP A 7 18.43 4.00 34.22
N ILE A 8 19.16 2.88 34.14
CA ILE A 8 20.55 2.84 33.68
C ILE A 8 20.58 2.14 32.33
N TYR A 9 21.10 2.81 31.33
CA TYR A 9 21.26 2.30 29.97
C TYR A 9 22.74 2.11 29.68
N ASP A 10 23.07 0.98 29.08
CA ASP A 10 24.44 0.69 28.61
C ASP A 10 24.42 -0.46 27.60
N HIS A 11 25.55 -0.71 26.93
CA HIS A 11 25.70 -1.81 25.99
C HIS A 11 25.67 -3.16 26.70
N ARG A 12 24.80 -4.07 26.25
CA ARG A 12 24.63 -5.41 26.80
C ARG A 12 25.89 -6.28 26.61
N SER A 13 26.56 -6.14 25.44
CA SER A 13 27.73 -6.89 25.07
C SER A 13 29.05 -6.40 25.70
N LYS A 14 29.05 -5.22 26.33
CA LYS A 14 30.22 -4.69 27.02
C LYS A 14 30.25 -5.14 28.48
N LYS A 15 31.44 -5.25 29.04
CA LYS A 15 31.61 -5.56 30.46
C LYS A 15 31.17 -4.36 31.30
N ASN A 16 29.99 -4.45 31.92
CA ASN A 16 29.45 -3.41 32.77
C ASN A 16 29.79 -3.69 34.23
N THR A 17 30.19 -2.67 34.97
CA THR A 17 30.42 -2.77 36.42
C THR A 17 29.46 -1.82 37.14
N PHE A 18 28.47 -2.37 37.83
CA PHE A 18 27.50 -1.59 38.57
C PHE A 18 27.80 -1.60 40.05
N ARG A 19 27.93 -0.43 40.66
CA ARG A 19 28.11 -0.26 42.13
C ARG A 19 26.94 0.51 42.74
N LYS A 20 26.38 0.01 43.83
CA LYS A 20 25.31 0.67 44.62
C LYS A 20 24.06 1.02 43.77
N ILE A 21 23.42 0.03 43.17
CA ILE A 21 22.24 0.21 42.27
C ILE A 21 20.91 0.17 43.09
N LYS A 22 20.86 0.62 44.31
CA LYS A 22 19.63 0.56 45.08
C LYS A 22 18.48 1.29 44.36
N GLY A 23 17.45 0.54 43.90
CA GLY A 23 16.24 1.06 43.28
C GLY A 23 16.33 1.46 41.82
N ALA A 24 17.50 1.36 41.15
CA ALA A 24 17.62 1.64 39.73
C ALA A 24 17.28 0.40 38.88
N LYS A 25 16.60 0.61 37.73
CA LYS A 25 16.29 -0.45 36.76
C LYS A 25 17.34 -0.44 35.66
N LEU A 26 17.94 -1.60 35.40
CA LEU A 26 18.90 -1.78 34.29
C LEU A 26 18.16 -2.02 32.98
N ARG A 27 18.56 -1.29 31.94
CA ARG A 27 18.05 -1.38 30.57
C ARG A 27 19.21 -1.52 29.60
N LEU A 28 19.81 -2.73 29.60
CA LEU A 28 20.97 -3.04 28.73
C LEU A 28 20.48 -3.42 27.33
N THR A 29 21.05 -2.80 26.32
CA THR A 29 20.76 -3.10 24.91
C THR A 29 22.01 -2.93 24.06
N ASN A 30 22.13 -3.66 22.96
CA ASN A 30 23.21 -3.47 21.99
C ASN A 30 22.83 -2.47 20.89
N ASP A 31 21.63 -1.91 20.95
CA ASP A 31 21.20 -0.87 20.02
C ASP A 31 22.05 0.40 20.22
N TYR A 32 22.75 0.78 19.14
CA TYR A 32 23.64 1.93 19.12
C TYR A 32 22.87 3.24 19.36
N ASP A 33 21.71 3.40 18.73
CA ASP A 33 20.91 4.64 18.82
C ASP A 33 20.36 4.87 20.23
N THR A 34 20.08 3.80 20.99
CA THR A 34 19.63 3.89 22.39
C THR A 34 20.78 4.32 23.33
N ASN A 35 22.01 3.86 23.05
CA ASN A 35 23.17 4.12 23.91
C ASN A 35 23.96 5.38 23.54
N THR A 36 23.64 6.00 22.39
CA THR A 36 24.33 7.19 21.91
C THR A 36 23.44 8.42 22.05
N TYR A 37 23.82 9.31 22.98
CA TYR A 37 23.13 10.58 23.14
C TYR A 37 23.43 11.51 21.94
N GLN A 38 22.39 11.90 21.22
CA GLN A 38 22.47 12.80 20.07
C GLN A 38 21.71 14.11 20.40
N PRO A 39 22.38 15.14 20.93
CA PRO A 39 21.72 16.35 21.42
C PRO A 39 21.03 17.16 20.32
N LEU A 40 21.41 16.97 19.06
CA LEU A 40 20.81 17.64 17.90
C LEU A 40 19.59 16.92 17.31
N LYS A 41 19.33 15.67 17.72
CA LYS A 41 18.15 14.88 17.31
C LYS A 41 17.09 14.93 18.39
N LEU A 42 16.48 16.09 18.59
CA LEU A 42 15.27 16.19 19.43
C LEU A 42 14.13 15.48 18.71
N ARG A 43 13.73 14.32 19.25
CA ARG A 43 12.60 13.53 18.75
C ARG A 43 11.46 13.68 19.74
N ASN A 44 10.55 14.60 19.46
CA ASN A 44 9.34 14.77 20.23
C ASN A 44 8.24 13.86 19.70
N SER A 45 7.41 13.34 20.60
CA SER A 45 6.20 12.62 20.21
C SER A 45 5.31 13.53 19.36
N THR A 46 4.81 13.00 18.26
CA THR A 46 4.00 13.76 17.30
C THR A 46 2.64 13.12 17.13
N ARG A 47 1.64 13.95 16.89
CA ARG A 47 0.32 13.55 16.43
C ARG A 47 0.03 14.31 15.14
N GLN A 48 -0.27 13.59 14.09
CA GLN A 48 -0.66 14.13 12.80
C GLN A 48 -2.04 13.59 12.43
N ILE A 49 -2.92 14.47 12.01
CA ILE A 49 -4.24 14.09 11.45
C ILE A 49 -4.35 14.79 10.12
N ILE A 50 -4.55 14.01 9.08
CA ILE A 50 -4.53 14.49 7.71
C ILE A 50 -5.80 14.03 7.02
N PRO A 51 -6.66 14.96 6.60
CA PRO A 51 -7.80 14.64 5.77
C PRO A 51 -7.34 14.12 4.41
N THR A 52 -8.04 13.14 3.88
CA THR A 52 -7.85 12.61 2.53
C THR A 52 -9.10 12.85 1.72
N VAL A 53 -8.93 13.35 0.52
CA VAL A 53 -10.00 13.59 -0.44
C VAL A 53 -9.57 13.01 -1.77
N GLY A 54 -10.47 12.34 -2.45
CA GLY A 54 -10.19 11.80 -3.77
C GLY A 54 -11.46 11.59 -4.56
N PHE A 55 -11.28 11.40 -5.86
CA PHE A 55 -12.32 11.05 -6.79
C PHE A 55 -11.75 10.16 -7.88
N ASN A 56 -12.43 9.09 -8.17
CA ASN A 56 -12.31 8.33 -9.41
C ASN A 56 -13.70 7.81 -9.80
N PRO A 57 -13.93 7.45 -11.07
CA PRO A 57 -15.26 7.01 -11.49
C PRO A 57 -15.76 5.74 -10.80
N ASP A 58 -14.87 4.85 -10.34
CA ASP A 58 -15.26 3.61 -9.66
C ASP A 58 -15.82 3.86 -8.25
N ASP A 59 -15.11 4.67 -7.46
CA ASP A 59 -15.43 4.90 -6.05
C ASP A 59 -16.27 6.18 -5.86
N GLY A 60 -16.36 7.02 -6.89
CA GLY A 60 -16.91 8.36 -6.78
C GLY A 60 -16.05 9.27 -5.92
N MET A 61 -16.67 10.19 -5.19
CA MET A 61 -16.00 10.98 -4.18
C MET A 61 -15.60 10.10 -3.01
N LYS A 62 -14.37 10.27 -2.54
CA LYS A 62 -13.84 9.63 -1.32
C LYS A 62 -13.47 10.70 -0.31
N LEU A 63 -13.98 10.58 0.90
CA LEU A 63 -13.56 11.40 2.03
C LEU A 63 -13.02 10.51 3.15
N GLY A 64 -11.94 10.92 3.75
CA GLY A 64 -11.33 10.14 4.81
C GLY A 64 -10.31 10.93 5.63
N PHE A 65 -9.60 10.24 6.48
CA PHE A 65 -8.46 10.79 7.22
C PHE A 65 -7.44 9.70 7.52
N ASN A 66 -6.19 10.14 7.69
CA ASN A 66 -5.12 9.37 8.28
C ASN A 66 -4.65 10.07 9.56
N ALA A 67 -4.63 9.34 10.66
CA ALA A 67 -4.12 9.84 11.94
C ALA A 67 -2.91 9.01 12.36
N THR A 68 -1.76 9.66 12.54
CA THR A 68 -0.51 9.02 12.94
C THR A 68 -0.06 9.59 14.28
N ASN A 69 0.09 8.70 15.27
CA ASN A 69 0.68 9.02 16.56
C ASN A 69 2.04 8.34 16.66
N THR A 70 3.11 9.11 16.74
CA THR A 70 4.48 8.60 16.88
C THR A 70 5.03 8.97 18.25
N PHE A 71 5.51 7.99 18.99
CA PHE A 71 6.11 8.15 20.31
C PHE A 71 7.59 7.82 20.26
N TYR A 72 8.39 8.70 20.83
CA TYR A 72 9.84 8.53 20.95
C TYR A 72 10.21 8.34 22.41
N GLY A 73 10.71 7.16 22.72
CA GLY A 73 11.32 6.81 23.99
C GLY A 73 12.79 6.45 23.78
N LEU A 74 13.35 5.64 24.63
CA LEU A 74 14.74 5.22 24.56
C LEU A 74 14.99 4.12 23.51
N ARG A 75 14.05 3.21 23.30
CA ARG A 75 14.11 2.22 22.23
C ARG A 75 13.54 2.84 20.96
N GLN A 76 14.32 2.92 19.93
CA GLN A 76 13.95 3.57 18.67
C GLN A 76 14.47 2.77 17.49
N ASN A 77 13.56 2.46 16.54
CA ASN A 77 13.96 1.89 15.24
C ASN A 77 12.79 1.96 14.23
N PRO A 78 12.50 3.09 13.63
CA PRO A 78 12.99 4.46 13.85
C PRO A 78 12.33 5.23 15.02
N TYR A 79 11.32 4.68 15.65
CA TYR A 79 10.55 5.23 16.79
C TYR A 79 10.36 4.15 17.87
N THR A 80 9.80 4.51 19.01
CA THR A 80 9.45 3.52 20.05
C THR A 80 8.15 2.83 19.75
N THR A 81 7.08 3.61 19.45
CA THR A 81 5.82 3.10 18.93
C THR A 81 5.25 4.07 17.92
N GLN A 82 4.58 3.55 16.91
CA GLN A 82 3.80 4.35 15.98
C GLN A 82 2.44 3.68 15.76
N HIS A 83 1.39 4.49 15.83
CA HIS A 83 0.02 4.05 15.60
C HIS A 83 -0.57 4.85 14.45
N ASN A 84 -0.98 4.15 13.41
CA ASN A 84 -1.66 4.72 12.26
C ASN A 84 -3.11 4.26 12.26
N TYR A 85 -4.02 5.19 12.11
CA TYR A 85 -5.46 4.96 11.94
C TYR A 85 -5.87 5.57 10.63
N ASN A 86 -6.58 4.84 9.82
CA ASN A 86 -7.18 5.36 8.60
C ASN A 86 -8.67 5.05 8.57
N ALA A 87 -9.44 5.98 8.05
CA ALA A 87 -10.84 5.77 7.74
C ALA A 87 -11.18 6.48 6.43
N ALA A 88 -12.01 5.87 5.61
CA ALA A 88 -12.51 6.47 4.39
C ALA A 88 -13.95 6.05 4.10
N TYR A 89 -14.72 6.97 3.53
CA TYR A 89 -16.07 6.76 3.05
C TYR A 89 -16.13 7.00 1.53
N TYR A 90 -16.81 6.12 0.83
CA TYR A 90 -16.93 6.08 -0.63
C TYR A 90 -18.36 6.40 -1.03
N PHE A 91 -18.59 7.54 -1.64
CA PHE A 91 -19.95 8.05 -1.89
C PHE A 91 -20.69 7.29 -2.99
N ALA A 92 -20.00 6.74 -3.99
CA ALA A 92 -20.66 6.01 -5.07
C ALA A 92 -21.29 4.70 -4.59
N THR A 93 -20.69 4.05 -3.60
CA THR A 93 -21.13 2.73 -3.12
C THR A 93 -21.73 2.77 -1.72
N ASN A 94 -21.65 3.91 -1.03
CA ASN A 94 -21.96 4.07 0.40
C ASN A 94 -21.14 3.10 1.27
N GLY A 95 -19.98 2.69 0.78
CA GLY A 95 -19.04 1.84 1.49
C GLY A 95 -18.08 2.64 2.37
N PHE A 96 -17.51 2.01 3.37
CA PHE A 96 -16.43 2.58 4.16
C PHE A 96 -15.36 1.55 4.48
N GLU A 97 -14.17 2.04 4.77
CA GLU A 97 -13.07 1.24 5.29
C GLU A 97 -12.48 1.86 6.54
N LEU A 98 -12.04 0.99 7.45
CA LEU A 98 -11.30 1.33 8.66
C LEU A 98 -10.02 0.52 8.69
N GLY A 99 -8.93 1.15 9.07
CA GLY A 99 -7.64 0.49 9.22
C GLY A 99 -6.90 0.94 10.47
N TYR A 100 -6.20 0.02 11.04
CA TYR A 100 -5.26 0.26 12.13
C TYR A 100 -3.94 -0.44 11.84
N LYS A 101 -2.83 0.24 12.16
CA LYS A 101 -1.49 -0.31 12.08
C LYS A 101 -0.65 0.24 13.23
N GLY A 102 -0.31 -0.64 14.18
CA GLY A 102 0.53 -0.31 15.32
C GLY A 102 1.89 -0.98 15.21
N GLU A 103 2.98 -0.22 15.26
CA GLU A 103 4.33 -0.76 15.31
C GLU A 103 4.98 -0.49 16.66
N PHE A 104 5.59 -1.51 17.24
CA PHE A 104 6.24 -1.52 18.56
C PHE A 104 7.69 -1.94 18.40
N ALA A 105 8.61 -1.02 18.70
CA ALA A 105 10.02 -1.24 18.47
C ALA A 105 10.65 -2.23 19.48
N HIS A 106 11.60 -3.02 18.99
CA HIS A 106 12.48 -3.89 19.78
C HIS A 106 11.71 -4.85 20.72
N ILE A 107 10.71 -5.53 20.19
CA ILE A 107 10.04 -6.61 20.95
C ILE A 107 11.00 -7.79 21.07
N PHE A 108 11.74 -8.12 20.00
CA PHE A 108 12.78 -9.14 19.97
C PHE A 108 14.06 -8.53 19.39
N GLU A 109 15.00 -8.10 20.24
CA GLU A 109 16.28 -7.51 19.82
C GLU A 109 16.13 -6.43 18.73
N ASN A 110 16.38 -6.77 17.47
CA ASN A 110 16.29 -5.87 16.32
C ASN A 110 14.97 -6.00 15.52
N TRP A 111 14.00 -6.77 16.05
CA TRP A 111 12.70 -6.94 15.45
C TRP A 111 11.64 -6.14 16.15
N ASN A 112 10.83 -5.43 15.37
CA ASN A 112 9.65 -4.75 15.84
C ASN A 112 8.44 -5.65 15.63
N LEU A 113 7.43 -5.50 16.49
CA LEU A 113 6.12 -6.11 16.29
C LEU A 113 5.23 -5.10 15.55
N GLU A 114 4.59 -5.54 14.49
CA GLU A 114 3.51 -4.81 13.84
C GLU A 114 2.19 -5.56 14.04
N LEU A 115 1.15 -4.83 14.43
CA LEU A 115 -0.22 -5.32 14.47
C LEU A 115 -1.04 -4.51 13.48
N ALA A 116 -1.57 -5.16 12.46
CA ALA A 116 -2.42 -4.52 11.48
C ALA A 116 -3.83 -5.14 11.50
N ALA A 117 -4.84 -4.28 11.35
CA ALA A 117 -6.23 -4.69 11.20
C ALA A 117 -6.89 -3.83 10.14
N ARG A 118 -7.73 -4.43 9.30
CA ARG A 118 -8.53 -3.76 8.28
C ARG A 118 -9.95 -4.29 8.29
N PHE A 119 -10.90 -3.39 8.17
CA PHE A 119 -12.30 -3.72 8.00
C PHE A 119 -12.89 -2.89 6.86
N THR A 120 -13.63 -3.53 5.97
CA THR A 120 -14.48 -2.87 4.99
C THR A 120 -15.94 -3.20 5.25
N SER A 121 -16.82 -2.22 5.05
CA SER A 121 -18.26 -2.44 5.20
C SER A 121 -18.81 -3.38 4.11
N PRO A 122 -19.98 -3.98 4.29
CA PRO A 122 -20.62 -4.80 3.25
C PRO A 122 -20.83 -4.06 1.92
N ASN A 123 -21.06 -2.74 1.98
CA ASN A 123 -21.20 -1.90 0.77
C ASN A 123 -19.88 -1.45 0.14
N PHE A 124 -18.74 -1.81 0.72
CA PHE A 124 -17.44 -1.56 0.07
C PHE A 124 -17.38 -2.38 -1.22
N SER A 125 -16.94 -1.76 -2.31
CA SER A 125 -16.97 -2.41 -3.62
C SER A 125 -15.58 -2.50 -4.24
N ILE A 126 -15.35 -3.60 -4.92
CA ILE A 126 -14.31 -3.81 -5.90
C ILE A 126 -14.94 -4.00 -7.28
N ASN A 127 -14.14 -4.08 -8.33
CA ASN A 127 -14.65 -4.42 -9.66
C ASN A 127 -14.24 -5.83 -10.07
N PHE A 128 -15.11 -6.48 -10.84
CA PHE A 128 -14.81 -7.76 -11.45
C PHE A 128 -15.46 -7.86 -12.84
N PHE A 129 -14.63 -8.09 -13.86
CA PHE A 129 -15.04 -8.16 -15.27
C PHE A 129 -14.91 -9.58 -15.85
N GLY A 130 -14.56 -10.57 -15.01
CA GLY A 130 -14.20 -11.91 -15.42
C GLY A 130 -12.69 -12.14 -15.42
N ILE A 131 -12.29 -13.30 -15.88
CA ILE A 131 -10.89 -13.76 -15.91
C ILE A 131 -10.39 -13.70 -17.36
N GLY A 132 -9.27 -13.00 -17.58
CA GLY A 132 -8.59 -12.86 -18.88
C GLY A 132 -8.40 -11.43 -19.35
N ASN A 133 -7.82 -11.31 -20.56
CA ASN A 133 -7.57 -10.03 -21.22
C ASN A 133 -8.75 -9.58 -22.11
N GLU A 134 -9.53 -10.51 -22.62
CA GLU A 134 -10.60 -10.26 -23.58
C GLU A 134 -11.97 -10.09 -22.92
N THR A 135 -11.97 -9.77 -21.63
CA THR A 135 -13.20 -9.53 -20.87
C THR A 135 -13.88 -8.26 -21.35
N GLU A 136 -15.20 -8.33 -21.48
CA GLU A 136 -16.02 -7.21 -21.97
C GLU A 136 -16.27 -6.17 -20.88
N ASN A 137 -16.35 -4.90 -21.27
CA ASN A 137 -16.77 -3.81 -20.41
C ASN A 137 -18.22 -3.43 -20.76
N PHE A 138 -19.11 -3.60 -19.81
CA PHE A 138 -20.54 -3.36 -20.00
C PHE A 138 -21.00 -1.98 -19.51
N ASP A 139 -20.08 -1.05 -19.19
CA ASP A 139 -20.43 0.27 -18.62
C ASP A 139 -21.43 1.06 -19.48
N ASP A 140 -21.31 0.96 -20.82
CA ASP A 140 -22.18 1.67 -21.75
C ASP A 140 -23.55 0.99 -21.98
N THR A 141 -23.67 -0.30 -21.65
CA THR A 141 -24.87 -1.11 -21.94
C THR A 141 -25.66 -1.52 -20.71
N LEU A 142 -24.99 -1.80 -19.60
CA LEU A 142 -25.57 -2.32 -18.36
C LEU A 142 -25.22 -1.47 -17.12
N GLU A 143 -24.70 -0.27 -17.31
CA GLU A 143 -24.22 0.65 -16.27
C GLU A 143 -22.97 0.15 -15.53
N MET A 144 -22.24 1.10 -14.93
CA MET A 144 -21.01 0.81 -14.19
C MET A 144 -21.21 -0.16 -13.03
N ASP A 145 -22.40 -0.21 -12.50
CA ASP A 145 -22.73 -1.02 -11.33
C ASP A 145 -22.74 -2.53 -11.63
N TYR A 146 -22.92 -2.93 -12.89
CA TYR A 146 -22.96 -4.33 -13.29
C TYR A 146 -21.68 -5.09 -12.92
N ASN A 147 -20.51 -4.48 -13.10
CA ASN A 147 -19.22 -5.07 -12.77
C ASN A 147 -18.73 -4.77 -11.34
N ARG A 148 -19.49 -4.02 -10.53
CA ARG A 148 -19.19 -3.79 -9.12
C ARG A 148 -19.58 -4.98 -8.28
N VAL A 149 -18.67 -5.38 -7.40
CA VAL A 149 -18.87 -6.46 -6.42
C VAL A 149 -18.76 -5.86 -5.03
N LYS A 150 -19.82 -5.95 -4.27
CA LYS A 150 -19.82 -5.56 -2.86
C LYS A 150 -19.14 -6.65 -2.04
N ILE A 151 -18.14 -6.28 -1.26
CA ILE A 151 -17.33 -7.23 -0.50
C ILE A 151 -16.98 -6.69 0.88
N GLN A 152 -17.41 -7.40 1.91
CA GLN A 152 -16.94 -7.16 3.27
C GLN A 152 -15.64 -7.91 3.49
N HIS A 153 -14.66 -7.23 4.05
CA HIS A 153 -13.36 -7.81 4.36
C HIS A 153 -12.95 -7.46 5.79
N LEU A 154 -12.69 -8.46 6.59
CA LEU A 154 -12.05 -8.34 7.89
C LEU A 154 -10.68 -9.01 7.82
N ASN A 155 -9.63 -8.27 8.11
CA ASN A 155 -8.27 -8.78 8.15
C ASN A 155 -7.59 -8.40 9.47
N PHE A 156 -6.84 -9.36 10.03
CA PHE A 156 -5.94 -9.14 11.16
C PHE A 156 -4.58 -9.78 10.86
N SER A 157 -3.51 -8.98 10.89
CA SER A 157 -2.17 -9.42 10.47
C SER A 157 -1.10 -8.98 11.47
N PRO A 158 -0.74 -9.84 12.44
CA PRO A 158 0.44 -9.68 13.25
C PRO A 158 1.70 -10.02 12.45
N SER A 159 2.74 -9.18 12.54
CA SER A 159 3.99 -9.39 11.81
C SER A 159 5.20 -8.89 12.57
N LEU A 160 6.36 -9.39 12.21
CA LEU A 160 7.66 -8.95 12.68
C LEU A 160 8.34 -8.12 11.59
N ILE A 161 8.92 -7.00 11.98
CA ILE A 161 9.63 -6.10 11.08
C ILE A 161 11.09 -6.00 11.52
N TRP A 162 11.98 -6.28 10.58
CA TRP A 162 13.39 -5.96 10.69
C TRP A 162 13.74 -4.81 9.74
N ARG A 163 14.51 -3.85 10.24
CA ARG A 163 15.05 -2.76 9.43
C ARG A 163 16.57 -2.82 9.42
N GLY A 164 17.11 -2.94 8.21
CA GLY A 164 18.55 -2.85 7.97
C GLY A 164 19.01 -1.40 7.81
N GLN A 165 20.29 -1.27 7.56
CA GLN A 165 20.87 -0.01 7.12
C GLN A 165 20.50 0.25 5.65
N LEU A 166 20.61 1.49 5.21
CA LEU A 166 20.41 1.89 3.81
C LEU A 166 19.00 1.65 3.23
N GLY A 167 17.96 1.64 4.06
CA GLY A 167 16.57 1.57 3.59
C GLY A 167 16.03 0.14 3.36
N ALA A 168 16.76 -0.91 3.76
CA ALA A 168 16.27 -2.28 3.71
C ALA A 168 15.25 -2.54 4.83
N LYS A 169 14.12 -3.20 4.49
CA LYS A 169 13.07 -3.60 5.43
C LYS A 169 12.61 -5.02 5.08
N LEU A 170 12.57 -5.90 6.06
CA LEU A 170 11.94 -7.21 5.96
C LEU A 170 10.77 -7.29 6.93
N ARG A 171 9.60 -7.64 6.43
CA ARG A 171 8.41 -7.95 7.22
C ARG A 171 8.07 -9.43 7.01
N THR A 172 7.71 -10.14 8.06
CA THR A 172 7.14 -11.49 7.95
C THR A 172 6.00 -11.61 8.95
N GLY A 173 4.92 -12.23 8.55
CA GLY A 173 3.71 -12.25 9.35
C GLY A 173 2.76 -13.39 9.04
N ILE A 174 1.69 -13.37 9.80
CA ILE A 174 0.54 -14.25 9.64
C ILE A 174 -0.65 -13.35 9.33
N SER A 175 -1.57 -13.77 8.47
CA SER A 175 -2.84 -13.10 8.23
C SER A 175 -4.00 -14.02 8.57
N LEU A 176 -5.05 -13.44 9.15
CA LEU A 176 -6.37 -14.05 9.33
C LEU A 176 -7.35 -13.15 8.60
N GLU A 177 -8.05 -13.70 7.64
CA GLU A 177 -8.95 -12.95 6.76
C GLU A 177 -10.32 -13.61 6.73
N SER A 178 -11.38 -12.80 6.74
CA SER A 178 -12.73 -13.23 6.44
C SER A 178 -13.29 -12.30 5.38
N LEU A 179 -13.74 -12.87 4.28
CA LEU A 179 -14.33 -12.13 3.16
C LEU A 179 -15.75 -12.64 2.93
N GLU A 180 -16.65 -11.72 2.64
CA GLU A 180 -18.04 -12.03 2.32
C GLU A 180 -18.45 -11.18 1.11
N VAL A 181 -18.80 -11.86 0.02
CA VAL A 181 -19.33 -11.24 -1.20
C VAL A 181 -20.84 -11.15 -1.07
N GLU A 182 -21.39 -9.94 -1.18
CA GLU A 182 -22.83 -9.72 -1.11
C GLU A 182 -23.49 -10.14 -2.42
N GLU A 183 -24.51 -10.99 -2.32
CA GLU A 183 -25.40 -11.31 -3.45
C GLU A 183 -26.28 -10.10 -3.78
N THR A 184 -25.86 -9.31 -4.75
CA THR A 184 -26.65 -8.18 -5.26
C THR A 184 -27.26 -8.60 -6.60
N GLU A 185 -28.58 -8.45 -6.76
CA GLU A 185 -29.27 -8.75 -8.03
C GLU A 185 -28.65 -7.98 -9.20
N ASP A 186 -28.74 -8.54 -10.40
CA ASP A 186 -28.27 -7.96 -11.67
C ASP A 186 -26.78 -7.57 -11.70
N ARG A 187 -25.93 -8.35 -11.01
CA ARG A 187 -24.46 -8.17 -11.03
C ARG A 187 -23.76 -9.31 -11.77
N PHE A 188 -22.69 -8.99 -12.46
CA PHE A 188 -21.86 -9.96 -13.19
C PHE A 188 -21.37 -11.11 -12.27
N VAL A 189 -21.00 -10.79 -11.04
CA VAL A 189 -20.49 -11.77 -10.07
C VAL A 189 -21.51 -12.88 -9.75
N ASN A 190 -22.82 -12.59 -9.76
CA ASN A 190 -23.82 -13.60 -9.50
C ASN A 190 -23.87 -14.66 -10.61
N THR A 191 -23.77 -14.23 -11.88
CA THR A 191 -23.68 -15.16 -13.00
C THR A 191 -22.39 -16.00 -12.93
N PHE A 192 -21.30 -15.38 -12.53
CA PHE A 192 -20.01 -16.06 -12.34
C PHE A 192 -20.09 -17.11 -11.22
N TYR A 193 -20.67 -16.79 -10.08
CA TYR A 193 -20.85 -17.71 -8.95
C TYR A 193 -21.79 -18.87 -9.29
N GLN A 194 -22.92 -18.59 -9.92
CA GLN A 194 -23.85 -19.64 -10.37
C GLN A 194 -23.19 -20.61 -11.35
N THR A 195 -22.27 -20.14 -12.17
CA THR A 195 -21.56 -20.98 -13.15
C THR A 195 -20.46 -21.81 -12.51
N ASN A 196 -19.76 -21.27 -11.51
CA ASN A 196 -18.60 -21.92 -10.91
C ASN A 196 -18.89 -22.60 -9.55
N GLY A 197 -20.08 -22.37 -8.96
CA GLY A 197 -20.49 -22.98 -7.69
C GLY A 197 -19.69 -22.47 -6.49
N GLU A 198 -19.29 -21.20 -6.51
CA GLU A 198 -18.49 -20.58 -5.45
C GLU A 198 -19.34 -20.19 -4.24
N GLU A 199 -18.73 -20.18 -3.05
CA GLU A 199 -19.36 -19.77 -1.79
C GLU A 199 -19.16 -18.27 -1.54
N ASN A 200 -20.19 -17.62 -1.01
CA ASN A 200 -20.18 -16.17 -0.78
C ASN A 200 -19.28 -15.74 0.36
N ARG A 201 -18.98 -16.61 1.30
CA ARG A 201 -18.14 -16.32 2.47
C ARG A 201 -17.02 -17.33 2.59
N ASN A 202 -15.80 -16.79 2.71
CA ASN A 202 -14.60 -17.58 2.90
C ASN A 202 -13.69 -16.93 3.93
N SER A 203 -13.04 -17.75 4.75
CA SER A 203 -12.00 -17.32 5.69
C SER A 203 -10.68 -18.00 5.36
N PHE A 204 -9.60 -17.22 5.47
CA PHE A 204 -8.26 -17.67 5.11
C PHE A 204 -7.29 -17.44 6.24
N ILE A 205 -6.36 -18.38 6.39
CA ILE A 205 -5.13 -18.18 7.12
C ILE A 205 -3.97 -18.05 6.12
N GLY A 206 -3.08 -17.10 6.34
CA GLY A 206 -1.94 -16.89 5.47
C GLY A 206 -0.64 -16.68 6.24
N VAL A 207 0.45 -16.90 5.55
CA VAL A 207 1.80 -16.51 5.97
C VAL A 207 2.43 -15.75 4.84
N ASP A 208 3.14 -14.66 5.15
CA ASP A 208 3.82 -13.85 4.14
C ASP A 208 5.17 -13.33 4.61
N ALA A 209 6.03 -13.04 3.66
CA ALA A 209 7.27 -12.31 3.85
C ALA A 209 7.41 -11.24 2.76
N GLU A 210 7.74 -10.02 3.17
CA GLU A 210 7.90 -8.88 2.31
C GLU A 210 9.25 -8.22 2.54
N TYR A 211 10.07 -8.19 1.52
CA TYR A 211 11.32 -7.43 1.49
C TYR A 211 11.13 -6.16 0.68
N ASN A 212 11.47 -5.01 1.27
CA ASN A 212 11.49 -3.72 0.60
C ASN A 212 12.86 -3.07 0.77
N PHE A 213 13.36 -2.50 -0.30
CA PHE A 213 14.54 -1.63 -0.29
C PHE A 213 14.17 -0.30 -0.91
N GLU A 214 14.44 0.78 -0.20
CA GLU A 214 14.14 2.13 -0.64
C GLU A 214 15.36 3.02 -0.49
N ASN A 215 15.78 3.63 -1.60
CA ASN A 215 16.86 4.61 -1.62
C ASN A 215 16.42 5.78 -2.50
N LEU A 216 15.76 6.75 -1.90
CA LEU A 216 15.16 7.92 -2.55
C LEU A 216 15.76 9.20 -1.98
N ASP A 217 15.94 10.20 -2.83
CA ASP A 217 16.34 11.54 -2.40
C ASP A 217 15.26 12.24 -1.56
N LYS A 218 13.98 11.94 -1.83
CA LYS A 218 12.80 12.45 -1.12
C LYS A 218 11.73 11.37 -1.06
N ALA A 219 11.21 11.10 0.12
CA ALA A 219 10.22 10.02 0.31
C ALA A 219 8.89 10.31 -0.37
N ALA A 220 8.38 11.56 -0.29
CA ALA A 220 7.05 11.88 -0.80
C ALA A 220 7.02 12.22 -2.29
N PHE A 221 8.11 12.77 -2.82
CA PHE A 221 8.20 13.20 -4.22
C PHE A 221 9.63 13.01 -4.74
N PRO A 222 10.04 11.79 -5.03
CA PRO A 222 11.40 11.50 -5.45
C PRO A 222 11.74 12.13 -6.81
N THR A 223 12.95 12.65 -6.91
CA THR A 223 13.53 13.08 -8.18
C THR A 223 14.67 12.17 -8.64
N MET A 224 15.21 11.39 -7.71
CA MET A 224 16.24 10.39 -7.98
C MET A 224 16.17 9.28 -6.93
N GLY A 225 16.26 8.07 -7.39
CA GLY A 225 16.35 6.90 -6.53
C GLY A 225 15.65 5.67 -7.07
N MET A 226 15.55 4.66 -6.21
CA MET A 226 15.00 3.36 -6.56
C MET A 226 14.30 2.75 -5.36
N THR A 227 13.19 2.06 -5.64
CA THR A 227 12.52 1.19 -4.68
C THR A 227 12.36 -0.20 -5.29
N THR A 228 12.73 -1.25 -4.56
CA THR A 228 12.43 -2.63 -4.96
C THR A 228 11.61 -3.29 -3.86
N GLY A 229 10.66 -4.12 -4.26
CA GLY A 229 9.83 -4.91 -3.36
C GLY A 229 9.71 -6.35 -3.85
N LEU A 230 9.67 -7.28 -2.92
CA LEU A 230 9.33 -8.67 -3.15
C LEU A 230 8.43 -9.14 -2.03
N LEU A 231 7.18 -9.44 -2.37
CA LEU A 231 6.23 -10.08 -1.46
C LEU A 231 6.05 -11.53 -1.90
N ILE A 232 6.22 -12.46 -0.98
CA ILE A 232 5.91 -13.87 -1.15
C ILE A 232 4.96 -14.31 -0.05
N GLY A 233 4.02 -15.18 -0.38
CA GLY A 233 3.09 -15.66 0.63
C GLY A 233 2.38 -16.93 0.22
N TYR A 234 1.66 -17.47 1.19
CA TYR A 234 0.81 -18.64 1.05
C TYR A 234 -0.46 -18.41 1.83
N LYS A 235 -1.61 -18.74 1.24
CA LYS A 235 -2.92 -18.69 1.88
C LYS A 235 -3.64 -20.01 1.72
N ALA A 236 -4.36 -20.39 2.77
CA ALA A 236 -5.23 -21.57 2.77
C ALA A 236 -6.60 -21.22 3.35
N SER A 237 -7.65 -21.76 2.77
CA SER A 237 -9.01 -21.63 3.28
C SER A 237 -9.15 -22.39 4.60
N LEU A 238 -9.93 -21.83 5.52
CA LEU A 238 -10.29 -22.48 6.79
C LEU A 238 -11.55 -23.35 6.63
N GLU A 239 -12.38 -23.07 5.64
CA GLU A 239 -13.62 -23.80 5.35
C GLU A 239 -13.37 -24.94 4.34
N ASN A 240 -12.68 -24.65 3.25
CA ASN A 240 -12.52 -25.57 2.13
C ASN A 240 -11.16 -26.28 2.16
N GLN A 241 -11.16 -27.55 2.57
CA GLN A 241 -9.94 -28.37 2.56
C GLN A 241 -9.41 -28.54 1.13
N GLY A 242 -8.16 -28.14 0.91
CA GLY A 242 -7.50 -28.21 -0.38
C GLY A 242 -7.46 -26.87 -1.13
N GLN A 243 -8.28 -25.90 -0.77
CA GLN A 243 -8.21 -24.56 -1.35
C GLN A 243 -7.05 -23.80 -0.72
N ALA A 244 -5.94 -23.77 -1.44
CA ALA A 244 -4.74 -23.07 -1.01
C ALA A 244 -3.89 -22.66 -2.22
N TYR A 245 -3.20 -21.52 -2.10
CA TYR A 245 -2.30 -21.03 -3.13
C TYR A 245 -1.13 -20.28 -2.53
N ALA A 246 -0.02 -20.25 -3.26
CA ALA A 246 1.09 -19.36 -2.99
C ALA A 246 1.08 -18.18 -3.98
N TYR A 247 1.74 -17.09 -3.62
CA TYR A 247 1.86 -15.95 -4.50
C TYR A 247 3.22 -15.27 -4.38
N ILE A 248 3.65 -14.64 -5.49
CA ILE A 248 4.90 -13.87 -5.57
C ILE A 248 4.57 -12.55 -6.27
N VAL A 249 4.92 -11.43 -5.61
CA VAL A 249 4.66 -10.09 -6.14
C VAL A 249 5.95 -9.26 -6.13
N PRO A 250 6.78 -9.35 -7.18
CA PRO A 250 7.92 -8.46 -7.35
C PRO A 250 7.48 -7.07 -7.82
N SER A 251 8.18 -6.05 -7.35
CA SER A 251 8.01 -4.67 -7.81
C SER A 251 9.34 -3.94 -7.89
N LEU A 252 9.42 -3.01 -8.82
CA LEU A 252 10.57 -2.15 -9.01
C LEU A 252 10.07 -0.77 -9.43
N SER A 253 10.61 0.28 -8.82
CA SER A 253 10.43 1.64 -9.34
C SER A 253 11.73 2.38 -9.32
N PHE A 254 11.90 3.31 -10.24
CA PHE A 254 12.99 4.25 -10.22
C PHE A 254 12.53 5.64 -10.64
N ASP A 255 13.21 6.63 -10.09
CA ASP A 255 13.08 8.03 -10.45
C ASP A 255 14.45 8.53 -10.90
N HIS A 256 14.51 9.17 -12.06
CA HIS A 256 15.74 9.68 -12.62
C HIS A 256 15.57 11.11 -13.10
N LYS A 257 16.32 12.03 -12.52
CA LYS A 257 16.36 13.41 -13.00
C LYS A 257 17.11 13.49 -14.33
N LEU A 258 16.43 13.91 -15.37
CA LEU A 258 17.00 14.07 -16.71
C LEU A 258 17.81 15.38 -16.84
N VAL A 259 17.56 16.32 -15.94
CA VAL A 259 18.31 17.57 -15.84
C VAL A 259 18.83 17.77 -14.41
N SER A 260 20.02 18.30 -14.26
CA SER A 260 20.74 18.40 -12.98
C SER A 260 19.95 19.11 -11.87
N ASN A 261 19.10 20.07 -12.22
CA ASN A 261 18.28 20.83 -11.27
C ASN A 261 16.99 20.08 -10.81
N GLY A 262 16.77 18.84 -11.27
CA GLY A 262 15.60 18.04 -10.89
C GLY A 262 14.25 18.53 -11.43
N ARG A 263 14.25 19.46 -12.39
CA ARG A 263 12.99 19.94 -12.99
C ARG A 263 12.32 18.93 -13.88
N LEU A 264 13.09 18.12 -14.60
CA LEU A 264 12.57 17.06 -15.45
C LEU A 264 13.00 15.71 -14.88
N VAL A 265 12.00 14.86 -14.58
CA VAL A 265 12.18 13.55 -13.95
C VAL A 265 11.48 12.50 -14.77
N LEU A 266 12.20 11.44 -15.11
CA LEU A 266 11.62 10.20 -15.64
C LEU A 266 11.36 9.27 -14.44
N ALA A 267 10.11 8.90 -14.24
CA ALA A 267 9.70 7.93 -13.22
C ALA A 267 9.11 6.71 -13.90
N SER A 268 9.51 5.54 -13.46
CA SER A 268 8.93 4.30 -13.97
C SER A 268 8.73 3.28 -12.86
N LYS A 269 7.62 2.55 -12.94
CA LYS A 269 7.22 1.52 -11.98
C LYS A 269 6.82 0.27 -12.74
N TRP A 270 7.34 -0.86 -12.29
CA TRP A 270 7.00 -2.21 -12.76
C TRP A 270 6.45 -3.02 -11.59
N LYS A 271 5.43 -3.79 -11.85
CA LYS A 271 4.92 -4.75 -10.87
C LYS A 271 4.41 -5.98 -11.62
N ALA A 272 4.70 -7.14 -11.06
CA ALA A 272 4.08 -8.38 -11.49
C ALA A 272 3.45 -9.08 -10.29
N HIS A 273 2.48 -9.94 -10.55
CA HIS A 273 1.85 -10.78 -9.54
C HIS A 273 1.67 -12.18 -10.15
N PHE A 274 2.15 -13.19 -9.46
CA PHE A 274 2.07 -14.59 -9.85
C PHE A 274 1.31 -15.35 -8.77
N ASN A 275 0.17 -15.94 -9.09
CA ASN A 275 -0.47 -16.94 -8.26
C ASN A 275 0.05 -18.33 -8.66
N LEU A 276 0.53 -19.09 -7.70
CA LEU A 276 1.04 -20.43 -7.85
C LEU A 276 0.00 -21.40 -7.26
N GLY A 277 -0.59 -22.23 -8.09
CA GLY A 277 -1.80 -23.00 -7.80
C GLY A 277 -2.99 -22.42 -8.56
N ASP A 278 -4.11 -23.10 -8.53
CA ASP A 278 -5.34 -22.72 -9.25
C ASP A 278 -6.52 -22.48 -8.29
N GLU A 279 -6.35 -22.80 -7.02
CA GLU A 279 -7.38 -22.75 -5.98
C GLU A 279 -7.41 -21.40 -5.26
N TYR A 280 -7.58 -20.29 -6.00
CA TYR A 280 -7.74 -18.95 -5.47
C TYR A 280 -9.06 -18.33 -5.94
N GLU A 281 -9.65 -17.50 -5.10
CA GLU A 281 -10.90 -16.78 -5.40
C GLU A 281 -10.66 -15.63 -6.38
N PHE A 282 -11.71 -15.20 -7.12
CA PHE A 282 -11.58 -14.12 -8.09
C PHE A 282 -11.01 -12.82 -7.48
N TYR A 283 -11.35 -12.51 -6.23
CA TYR A 283 -10.83 -11.34 -5.50
C TYR A 283 -9.36 -11.49 -5.04
N GLN A 284 -8.80 -12.68 -5.18
CA GLN A 284 -7.38 -13.00 -4.94
C GLN A 284 -6.59 -13.11 -6.26
N ALA A 285 -7.27 -12.97 -7.39
CA ALA A 285 -6.63 -13.02 -8.71
C ALA A 285 -5.61 -11.89 -8.89
N ALA A 286 -4.62 -12.15 -9.71
CA ALA A 286 -3.64 -11.14 -10.11
C ALA A 286 -4.30 -10.14 -11.07
N SER A 287 -4.72 -8.98 -10.56
CA SER A 287 -5.48 -8.00 -11.32
C SER A 287 -4.66 -6.74 -11.66
N ILE A 288 -5.03 -6.09 -12.76
CA ILE A 288 -4.52 -4.78 -13.20
C ILE A 288 -5.66 -3.86 -13.64
N GLY A 289 -5.43 -2.57 -13.49
CA GLY A 289 -6.37 -1.51 -13.88
C GLY A 289 -6.44 -0.43 -12.80
N GLY A 290 -6.77 0.79 -13.19
CA GLY A 290 -6.91 1.92 -12.28
C GLY A 290 -5.60 2.31 -11.60
N ILE A 291 -5.68 2.57 -10.31
CA ILE A 291 -4.58 3.10 -9.49
C ILE A 291 -3.39 2.11 -9.42
N ASP A 292 -3.69 0.82 -9.29
CA ASP A 292 -2.67 -0.25 -9.28
C ASP A 292 -2.60 -0.95 -10.64
N GLY A 293 -2.19 -0.21 -11.67
CA GLY A 293 -2.03 -0.77 -12.99
C GLY A 293 -2.19 0.28 -14.08
N LEU A 294 -3.18 0.11 -14.93
CA LEU A 294 -3.42 0.92 -16.12
C LEU A 294 -4.42 2.05 -15.81
N ARG A 295 -3.94 3.27 -15.69
CA ARG A 295 -4.70 4.44 -15.19
C ARG A 295 -5.88 4.87 -16.06
N GLY A 296 -5.89 4.48 -17.33
CA GLY A 296 -7.01 4.72 -18.25
C GLY A 296 -8.13 3.70 -18.15
N PHE A 297 -8.01 2.66 -17.32
CA PHE A 297 -9.00 1.61 -17.11
C PHE A 297 -9.63 1.69 -15.72
N ARG A 298 -10.74 0.99 -15.52
CA ARG A 298 -11.36 0.80 -14.20
C ARG A 298 -10.43 0.00 -13.27
N ASN A 299 -10.60 0.16 -11.97
CA ASN A 299 -9.88 -0.65 -10.98
C ASN A 299 -10.17 -2.14 -11.25
N GLN A 300 -9.17 -3.00 -11.15
CA GLN A 300 -9.26 -4.44 -11.41
C GLN A 300 -9.93 -4.81 -12.75
N ARG A 301 -9.68 -4.03 -13.80
CA ARG A 301 -10.31 -4.23 -15.12
C ARG A 301 -9.98 -5.59 -15.76
N PHE A 302 -8.78 -6.09 -15.53
CA PHE A 302 -8.32 -7.38 -16.03
C PHE A 302 -7.79 -8.20 -14.87
N SER A 303 -8.20 -9.47 -14.80
CA SER A 303 -7.84 -10.40 -13.74
C SER A 303 -7.34 -11.72 -14.32
N GLY A 304 -6.31 -12.31 -13.73
CA GLY A 304 -5.74 -13.56 -14.20
C GLY A 304 -4.94 -14.29 -13.12
N LYS A 305 -4.30 -15.38 -13.51
CA LYS A 305 -3.36 -16.13 -12.64
C LYS A 305 -2.05 -15.37 -12.45
N THR A 306 -1.63 -14.66 -13.50
CA THR A 306 -0.44 -13.82 -13.49
C THR A 306 -0.81 -12.46 -14.07
N SER A 307 -0.20 -11.41 -13.55
CA SER A 307 -0.32 -10.06 -14.12
C SER A 307 1.03 -9.36 -14.17
N TYR A 308 1.14 -8.44 -15.11
CA TYR A 308 2.26 -7.52 -15.21
C TYR A 308 1.78 -6.16 -15.69
N TYR A 309 2.32 -5.11 -15.14
CA TYR A 309 2.17 -3.77 -15.68
C TYR A 309 3.41 -2.90 -15.48
N GLN A 310 3.52 -1.90 -16.34
CA GLN A 310 4.48 -0.81 -16.23
C GLN A 310 3.78 0.52 -16.39
N ASN A 311 4.10 1.45 -15.48
CA ASN A 311 3.76 2.87 -15.61
C ASN A 311 5.05 3.66 -15.86
N THR A 312 5.01 4.61 -16.77
CA THR A 312 6.14 5.51 -17.02
C THR A 312 5.64 6.93 -17.14
N ASP A 313 6.18 7.83 -16.31
CA ASP A 313 5.83 9.25 -16.26
C ASP A 313 7.02 10.12 -16.58
N LEU A 314 6.81 11.13 -17.41
CA LEU A 314 7.70 12.25 -17.56
C LEU A 314 7.13 13.43 -16.76
N ARG A 315 7.74 13.75 -15.62
CA ARG A 315 7.28 14.81 -14.70
C ARG A 315 8.11 16.05 -14.87
N TYR A 316 7.45 17.21 -14.99
CA TYR A 316 8.08 18.51 -15.09
C TYR A 316 7.66 19.42 -13.93
N ASN A 317 8.61 19.76 -13.07
CA ASN A 317 8.45 20.69 -11.96
C ASN A 317 8.49 22.14 -12.51
N LEU A 318 7.35 22.83 -12.47
CA LEU A 318 7.23 24.20 -13.02
C LEU A 318 7.91 25.22 -12.12
N LYS A 319 7.42 25.39 -10.92
CA LYS A 319 7.89 26.42 -9.99
C LYS A 319 7.59 26.04 -8.54
N SER A 320 8.55 26.33 -7.66
CA SER A 320 8.30 26.33 -6.22
C SER A 320 7.79 27.70 -5.78
N LEU A 321 6.66 27.69 -5.11
CA LEU A 321 6.01 28.87 -4.56
C LEU A 321 6.11 28.84 -3.03
N LYS A 322 6.53 29.96 -2.45
CA LYS A 322 6.46 30.14 -1.00
C LYS A 322 5.08 30.72 -0.68
N THR A 323 4.20 29.94 -0.10
CA THR A 323 2.91 30.40 0.38
C THR A 323 2.98 30.75 1.86
N GLY A 324 1.96 31.40 2.39
CA GLY A 324 1.87 31.74 3.81
C GLY A 324 1.73 30.53 4.76
N LEU A 325 1.39 29.35 4.22
CA LEU A 325 1.19 28.11 4.99
C LEU A 325 2.39 27.15 4.86
N LEU A 326 2.78 26.84 3.63
CA LEU A 326 3.87 25.89 3.34
C LEU A 326 4.44 26.12 1.93
N PRO A 327 5.72 25.78 1.68
CA PRO A 327 6.26 25.80 0.32
C PRO A 327 5.55 24.76 -0.56
N VAL A 328 5.21 25.16 -1.79
CA VAL A 328 4.46 24.32 -2.73
C VAL A 328 5.22 24.25 -4.05
N THR A 329 5.35 23.08 -4.63
CA THR A 329 5.87 22.89 -5.99
C THR A 329 4.73 22.44 -6.89
N LEU A 330 4.48 23.21 -7.94
CA LEU A 330 3.54 22.85 -9.01
C LEU A 330 4.29 22.12 -10.11
N GLY A 331 3.62 21.18 -10.77
CA GLY A 331 4.15 20.51 -11.92
C GLY A 331 3.08 19.89 -12.81
N VAL A 332 3.56 19.43 -13.96
CA VAL A 332 2.77 18.70 -14.93
C VAL A 332 3.46 17.36 -15.22
N TYR A 333 2.71 16.40 -15.66
CA TYR A 333 3.28 15.14 -16.11
C TYR A 333 2.49 14.54 -17.28
N GLY A 334 3.18 13.81 -18.12
CA GLY A 334 2.61 12.90 -19.10
C GLY A 334 3.01 11.47 -18.77
N GLY A 335 2.10 10.53 -18.98
CA GLY A 335 2.33 9.14 -18.64
C GLY A 335 1.85 8.17 -19.70
N PHE A 336 2.50 7.03 -19.73
CA PHE A 336 2.15 5.89 -20.55
C PHE A 336 2.22 4.63 -19.70
N ASP A 337 1.16 3.82 -19.77
CA ASP A 337 1.02 2.57 -19.06
C ASP A 337 0.80 1.44 -20.05
N TYR A 338 1.36 0.26 -19.76
CA TYR A 338 0.99 -0.95 -20.45
C TYR A 338 1.06 -2.16 -19.52
N GLY A 339 0.26 -3.16 -19.83
CA GLY A 339 0.19 -4.37 -19.02
C GLY A 339 -0.76 -5.40 -19.60
N ARG A 340 -0.70 -6.60 -19.05
CA ARG A 340 -1.60 -7.69 -19.39
C ARG A 340 -1.72 -8.68 -18.25
N VAL A 341 -2.69 -9.55 -18.34
CA VAL A 341 -2.81 -10.73 -17.47
C VAL A 341 -2.58 -12.01 -18.31
N TRP A 342 -2.31 -13.11 -17.61
CA TRP A 342 -2.24 -14.44 -18.20
C TRP A 342 -3.13 -15.38 -17.37
N THR A 343 -3.88 -16.19 -18.08
CA THR A 343 -4.72 -17.25 -17.50
C THR A 343 -4.55 -18.54 -18.32
N PRO A 344 -4.60 -19.73 -17.71
CA PRO A 344 -4.34 -20.98 -18.40
C PRO A 344 -5.27 -21.27 -19.59
N ASN A 345 -6.48 -20.73 -19.56
CA ASN A 345 -7.54 -21.05 -20.51
C ASN A 345 -7.73 -19.98 -21.61
N GLU A 346 -6.85 -18.99 -21.71
CA GLU A 346 -6.93 -17.92 -22.68
C GLU A 346 -5.63 -17.87 -23.50
N ASP A 347 -5.74 -18.02 -24.81
CA ASP A 347 -4.63 -17.83 -25.75
C ASP A 347 -4.73 -16.42 -26.38
N SER A 348 -4.45 -15.41 -25.58
CA SER A 348 -4.51 -14.00 -25.97
C SER A 348 -3.12 -13.40 -25.97
N ASP A 349 -2.75 -12.68 -27.03
CA ASP A 349 -1.54 -11.86 -27.13
C ASP A 349 -1.78 -10.38 -26.85
N LEU A 350 -2.96 -10.04 -26.36
CA LEU A 350 -3.38 -8.66 -26.18
C LEU A 350 -2.62 -7.98 -25.04
N TRP A 351 -2.06 -6.81 -25.33
CA TRP A 351 -1.51 -5.87 -24.36
C TRP A 351 -2.40 -4.65 -24.24
N HIS A 352 -2.78 -4.31 -23.05
CA HIS A 352 -3.58 -3.13 -22.76
C HIS A 352 -2.68 -1.95 -22.51
N THR A 353 -3.03 -0.81 -23.10
CA THR A 353 -2.28 0.43 -22.95
C THR A 353 -3.16 1.57 -22.49
N SER A 354 -2.61 2.47 -21.71
CA SER A 354 -3.23 3.76 -21.41
C SER A 354 -2.22 4.89 -21.46
N TYR A 355 -2.67 6.07 -21.85
CA TYR A 355 -1.84 7.26 -21.93
C TYR A 355 -2.61 8.48 -21.48
N GLY A 356 -1.87 9.42 -20.93
CA GLY A 356 -2.51 10.62 -20.40
C GLY A 356 -1.54 11.51 -19.67
N GLY A 357 -2.06 12.31 -18.76
CA GLY A 357 -1.24 13.20 -17.97
C GLY A 357 -2.07 14.02 -17.01
N GLY A 358 -1.42 14.97 -16.38
CA GLY A 358 -2.10 15.80 -15.43
C GLY A 358 -1.22 16.83 -14.75
N PHE A 359 -1.78 17.36 -13.69
CA PHE A 359 -1.13 18.34 -12.82
C PHE A 359 -0.88 17.71 -11.46
N PHE A 360 0.20 18.13 -10.83
CA PHE A 360 0.47 17.80 -9.44
C PHE A 360 0.91 19.03 -8.65
N LEU A 361 0.62 18.97 -7.37
CA LEU A 361 1.04 19.94 -6.38
C LEU A 361 1.70 19.19 -5.23
N ASN A 362 2.98 19.45 -5.02
CA ASN A 362 3.72 18.91 -3.88
C ASN A 362 3.86 19.98 -2.80
N GLY A 363 3.32 19.73 -1.63
CA GLY A 363 3.37 20.62 -0.47
C GLY A 363 4.43 20.18 0.53
N ALA A 364 5.48 20.97 0.69
CA ALA A 364 6.57 20.77 1.68
C ALA A 364 7.21 19.36 1.66
N ASP A 365 7.20 18.68 0.51
CA ASP A 365 7.67 17.29 0.37
C ASP A 365 6.94 16.27 1.31
N VAL A 366 5.72 16.59 1.72
CA VAL A 366 4.91 15.76 2.62
C VAL A 366 3.59 15.37 1.97
N MET A 367 2.92 16.27 1.29
CA MET A 367 1.60 16.10 0.72
C MET A 367 1.63 16.31 -0.79
N THR A 368 0.96 15.44 -1.53
CA THR A 368 0.79 15.57 -2.98
C THR A 368 -0.68 15.63 -3.34
N ALA A 369 -1.09 16.62 -4.11
CA ALA A 369 -2.37 16.63 -4.80
C ALA A 369 -2.14 16.34 -6.28
N ARG A 370 -2.95 15.47 -6.88
CA ARG A 370 -2.89 15.11 -8.30
C ARG A 370 -4.24 15.26 -8.95
N LEU A 371 -4.21 15.68 -10.19
CA LEU A 371 -5.33 15.71 -11.09
C LEU A 371 -4.87 15.09 -12.41
N ALA A 372 -5.55 14.04 -12.85
CA ALA A 372 -5.14 13.24 -13.99
C ALA A 372 -6.28 12.93 -14.94
N LEU A 373 -5.97 12.89 -16.23
CA LEU A 373 -6.82 12.39 -17.28
C LEU A 373 -6.01 11.38 -18.11
N PHE A 374 -6.45 10.14 -18.11
CA PHE A 374 -5.88 9.06 -18.89
C PHE A 374 -6.92 8.49 -19.84
N ASN A 375 -6.48 8.12 -21.03
CA ASN A 375 -7.31 7.50 -22.07
C ASN A 375 -6.85 6.07 -22.31
N SER A 376 -7.81 5.21 -22.64
CA SER A 376 -7.60 3.81 -23.00
C SER A 376 -8.66 3.35 -24.03
N LEU A 377 -8.72 2.06 -24.33
CA LEU A 377 -9.80 1.49 -25.12
C LEU A 377 -11.18 1.62 -24.45
N ASP A 378 -11.23 1.67 -23.11
CA ASP A 378 -12.47 1.89 -22.33
C ASP A 378 -12.84 3.38 -22.22
N GLY A 379 -12.17 4.27 -22.99
CA GLY A 379 -12.42 5.72 -22.99
C GLY A 379 -11.59 6.51 -21.97
N PRO A 380 -11.87 7.82 -21.87
CA PRO A 380 -11.14 8.71 -20.97
C PRO A 380 -11.58 8.55 -19.51
N ARG A 381 -10.61 8.54 -18.59
CA ARG A 381 -10.84 8.46 -17.15
C ARG A 381 -10.17 9.64 -16.43
N PHE A 382 -10.98 10.36 -15.71
CA PHE A 382 -10.54 11.46 -14.85
C PHE A 382 -10.34 10.95 -13.42
N SER A 383 -9.26 11.37 -12.77
CA SER A 383 -9.03 11.11 -11.36
C SER A 383 -8.43 12.33 -10.66
N PHE A 384 -8.76 12.46 -9.39
CA PHE A 384 -8.21 13.48 -8.50
C PHE A 384 -7.90 12.82 -7.15
N GLY A 385 -6.81 13.22 -6.55
CA GLY A 385 -6.45 12.73 -5.22
C GLY A 385 -5.55 13.68 -4.45
N VAL A 386 -5.73 13.71 -3.15
CA VAL A 386 -4.83 14.37 -2.21
C VAL A 386 -4.36 13.32 -1.20
N GLY A 387 -3.09 13.16 -1.07
CA GLY A 387 -2.48 12.15 -0.20
C GLY A 387 -1.03 12.43 0.12
N PHE A 388 -0.38 11.43 0.73
CA PHE A 388 1.05 11.44 1.02
C PHE A 388 1.78 10.59 -0.01
N GLY A 389 2.84 11.17 -0.56
CA GLY A 389 3.62 10.51 -1.58
C GLY A 389 2.99 10.52 -2.96
N PHE A 390 3.78 10.04 -3.91
CA PHE A 390 3.39 9.97 -5.33
C PHE A 390 3.09 8.53 -5.72
#